data_f69e4d23feb0aa6f30550c9a5eeef64b
#
_entry.id   f69e4d23feb0aa6f30550c9a5eeef64b
#
_cell.length_a   1.000
_cell.length_b   1.000
_cell.length_c   1.000
_cell.angle_alpha   90.00
_cell.angle_beta   90.00
_cell.angle_gamma   90.00
#
_symmetry.space_group_name_H-M   'P 1'
#
loop_
_entity.id
_entity.type
_entity.pdbx_description
1 polymer ?
#
loop_
_entity_poly.entity_id
_entity_poly.type
_entity_poly.pdbx_seq_one_letter_code
_entity_poly.pdbx_strand_id
1 'polypeptide(L)'
;MGTLPAAKLERWQRFRDNRNKALAARHGWLTLTSFQWLEDSPAAVELAPGLWSTDGTTASLTAVPADKLSLVESGDAVTGTITAALADEESLMWVQFGGPGGDQVVVELARRAGRYAIRTRDAASPVLTEFTGVPTYGYKPEWEVAGRFEPHPEPVDVPIATANPLVDGVHRTVGEVVFRVPGSGHEFRLQAEEEKLGALTVTFHDETNGETTDDWRKLAVPRPRPDHSVVLDFNRAINYPSAFTPYGTCPMPVKNNSLDVRVEAGEKLPSAD
;
A
#
# COMPACT_ATOMS: atom_id res chain seq x y z
N MET A 1 33.89 -14.37 -6.71
CA MET A 1 32.87 -13.30 -6.67
C MET A 1 32.74 -12.75 -8.08
N GLY A 2 31.70 -13.13 -8.82
CA GLY A 2 31.47 -12.59 -10.17
C GLY A 2 31.02 -11.14 -10.06
N THR A 3 31.62 -10.26 -10.88
CA THR A 3 31.23 -8.86 -10.93
C THR A 3 29.77 -8.76 -11.38
N LEU A 4 28.93 -8.13 -10.59
CA LEU A 4 27.53 -7.85 -10.94
C LEU A 4 27.45 -7.14 -12.30
N PRO A 5 26.58 -7.59 -13.22
CA PRO A 5 26.37 -6.83 -14.46
C PRO A 5 25.87 -5.41 -14.13
N ALA A 6 26.63 -4.40 -14.52
CA ALA A 6 26.31 -2.99 -14.27
C ALA A 6 24.87 -2.64 -14.61
N ALA A 7 24.33 -3.17 -15.72
CA ALA A 7 22.96 -2.97 -16.15
C ALA A 7 21.88 -3.52 -15.17
N LYS A 8 22.18 -4.55 -14.36
CA LYS A 8 21.24 -5.02 -13.33
C LYS A 8 21.20 -4.06 -12.15
N LEU A 9 22.36 -3.61 -11.70
CA LEU A 9 22.48 -2.65 -10.60
C LEU A 9 21.80 -1.31 -10.97
N GLU A 10 22.00 -0.82 -12.18
CA GLU A 10 21.34 0.39 -12.68
C GLU A 10 19.80 0.26 -12.74
N ARG A 11 19.28 -0.91 -13.14
CA ARG A 11 17.83 -1.16 -13.13
C ARG A 11 17.26 -1.21 -11.71
N TRP A 12 17.98 -1.83 -10.79
CA TRP A 12 17.61 -1.87 -9.39
C TRP A 12 17.64 -0.45 -8.78
N GLN A 13 18.68 0.33 -9.05
CA GLN A 13 18.78 1.71 -8.58
C GLN A 13 17.62 2.56 -9.10
N ARG A 14 17.31 2.50 -10.39
CA ARG A 14 16.13 3.20 -10.95
C ARG A 14 14.82 2.78 -10.30
N PHE A 15 14.66 1.51 -9.99
CA PHE A 15 13.49 1.02 -9.27
C PHE A 15 13.40 1.70 -7.89
N ARG A 16 14.50 1.80 -7.16
CA ARG A 16 14.58 2.46 -5.85
C ARG A 16 14.26 3.94 -5.95
N ASP A 17 14.85 4.64 -6.92
CA ASP A 17 14.63 6.06 -7.13
C ASP A 17 13.16 6.35 -7.46
N ASN A 18 12.56 5.54 -8.33
CA ASN A 18 11.14 5.66 -8.67
C ASN A 18 10.23 5.37 -7.47
N ARG A 19 10.59 4.38 -6.64
CA ARG A 19 9.87 4.06 -5.40
C ARG A 19 9.88 5.23 -4.44
N ASN A 20 11.04 5.82 -4.17
CA ASN A 20 11.19 6.98 -3.30
C ASN A 20 10.41 8.19 -3.83
N LYS A 21 10.47 8.46 -5.14
CA LYS A 21 9.67 9.52 -5.79
C LYS A 21 8.17 9.29 -5.64
N ALA A 22 7.70 8.04 -5.80
CA ALA A 22 6.28 7.71 -5.64
C ALA A 22 5.81 7.87 -4.19
N LEU A 23 6.63 7.50 -3.21
CA LEU A 23 6.34 7.72 -1.78
C LEU A 23 6.30 9.21 -1.44
N ALA A 24 7.23 10.01 -1.97
CA ALA A 24 7.32 11.45 -1.75
C ALA A 24 6.30 12.27 -2.59
N ALA A 25 5.29 11.63 -3.18
CA ALA A 25 4.23 12.35 -3.89
C ALA A 25 3.45 13.27 -2.94
N ARG A 26 3.13 14.48 -3.38
CA ARG A 26 2.56 15.57 -2.57
C ARG A 26 1.32 15.18 -1.75
N HIS A 27 0.47 14.31 -2.28
CA HIS A 27 -0.70 13.76 -1.58
C HIS A 27 -0.65 12.22 -1.57
N GLY A 28 0.58 11.67 -1.49
CA GLY A 28 0.86 10.25 -1.42
C GLY A 28 0.66 9.67 -0.01
N TRP A 29 1.20 8.47 0.20
CA TRP A 29 1.01 7.74 1.45
C TRP A 29 1.68 8.40 2.66
N LEU A 30 2.79 9.12 2.46
CA LEU A 30 3.51 9.80 3.54
C LEU A 30 2.80 11.08 4.04
N THR A 31 1.70 11.46 3.40
CA THR A 31 0.93 12.65 3.77
C THR A 31 -0.31 12.36 4.61
N LEU A 32 -0.59 11.09 4.89
CA LEU A 32 -1.74 10.70 5.71
C LEU A 32 -1.60 11.18 7.14
N THR A 33 -2.60 11.91 7.63
CA THR A 33 -2.65 12.48 8.98
C THR A 33 -3.84 12.01 9.80
N SER A 34 -4.86 11.41 9.16
CA SER A 34 -5.98 10.81 9.86
C SER A 34 -6.65 9.69 9.04
N PHE A 35 -7.41 8.84 9.74
CA PHE A 35 -8.39 7.91 9.21
C PHE A 35 -9.58 7.88 10.15
N GLN A 36 -10.78 8.24 9.64
CA GLN A 36 -11.99 8.32 10.46
C GLN A 36 -13.18 7.71 9.73
N TRP A 37 -13.90 6.82 10.41
CA TRP A 37 -15.15 6.27 9.91
C TRP A 37 -16.24 7.34 9.91
N LEU A 38 -17.12 7.29 8.91
CA LEU A 38 -18.29 8.16 8.87
C LEU A 38 -19.45 7.52 9.63
N GLU A 39 -20.15 8.34 10.39
CA GLU A 39 -21.37 7.96 11.12
C GLU A 39 -22.62 8.20 10.25
N ASP A 40 -23.76 7.68 10.68
CA ASP A 40 -25.05 7.82 9.99
C ASP A 40 -25.67 9.22 10.09
N SER A 41 -25.22 10.02 11.05
CA SER A 41 -25.64 11.41 11.24
C SER A 41 -24.50 12.39 10.97
N PRO A 42 -24.80 13.60 10.42
CA PRO A 42 -23.79 14.62 10.16
C PRO A 42 -23.00 15.00 11.42
N ALA A 43 -21.71 14.73 11.42
CA ALA A 43 -20.81 15.01 12.52
C ALA A 43 -19.52 15.71 12.05
N ALA A 44 -18.93 16.52 12.93
CA ALA A 44 -17.58 17.03 12.73
C ALA A 44 -16.57 15.91 12.88
N VAL A 45 -15.52 15.92 12.07
CA VAL A 45 -14.40 14.98 12.13
C VAL A 45 -13.11 15.76 12.43
N GLU A 46 -12.13 15.06 12.99
CA GLU A 46 -10.82 15.68 13.21
C GLU A 46 -10.12 16.03 11.89
N LEU A 47 -9.40 17.14 11.88
CA LEU A 47 -8.54 17.58 10.79
C LEU A 47 -9.23 17.81 9.43
N ALA A 48 -10.58 17.82 9.38
CA ALA A 48 -11.32 18.16 8.16
C ALA A 48 -12.54 19.02 8.48
N PRO A 49 -12.69 20.22 7.86
CA PRO A 49 -13.84 21.07 8.07
C PRO A 49 -15.13 20.47 7.45
N GLY A 50 -16.30 20.99 7.89
CA GLY A 50 -17.60 20.52 7.45
C GLY A 50 -18.20 19.44 8.33
N LEU A 51 -19.43 19.01 7.99
CA LEU A 51 -20.13 17.91 8.66
C LEU A 51 -20.22 16.72 7.71
N TRP A 52 -19.79 15.58 8.18
CA TRP A 52 -19.62 14.36 7.40
C TRP A 52 -20.57 13.27 7.89
N SER A 53 -21.18 12.53 6.98
CA SER A 53 -22.04 11.39 7.31
C SER A 53 -22.10 10.36 6.18
N THR A 54 -22.76 9.24 6.42
CA THR A 54 -23.09 8.25 5.40
C THR A 54 -24.44 7.60 5.68
N ASP A 55 -25.17 7.24 4.62
CA ASP A 55 -26.35 6.37 4.71
C ASP A 55 -26.02 4.89 4.41
N GLY A 56 -24.71 4.54 4.33
CA GLY A 56 -24.21 3.22 3.97
C GLY A 56 -24.08 3.00 2.45
N THR A 57 -24.79 3.78 1.63
CA THR A 57 -24.70 3.71 0.16
C THR A 57 -23.95 4.90 -0.43
N THR A 58 -24.08 6.05 0.20
CA THR A 58 -23.40 7.30 -0.18
C THR A 58 -22.75 7.94 1.04
N ALA A 59 -21.67 8.67 0.81
CA ALA A 59 -21.10 9.61 1.78
C ALA A 59 -21.61 11.02 1.49
N SER A 60 -21.85 11.80 2.53
CA SER A 60 -22.33 13.19 2.47
C SER A 60 -21.36 14.11 3.19
N LEU A 61 -21.12 15.27 2.60
CA LEU A 61 -20.42 16.41 3.20
C LEU A 61 -21.31 17.64 3.13
N THR A 62 -21.60 18.24 4.28
CA THR A 62 -22.28 19.54 4.38
C THR A 62 -21.26 20.59 4.82
N ALA A 63 -21.08 21.62 3.99
CA ALA A 63 -20.11 22.68 4.19
C ALA A 63 -20.75 24.07 4.15
N VAL A 64 -20.13 25.01 4.88
CA VAL A 64 -20.45 26.44 4.84
C VAL A 64 -19.29 27.24 4.20
N PRO A 65 -19.49 28.44 3.70
CA PRO A 65 -18.41 29.22 3.07
C PRO A 65 -17.17 29.44 3.96
N ALA A 66 -17.36 29.43 5.29
CA ALA A 66 -16.27 29.56 6.25
C ALA A 66 -15.32 28.36 6.27
N ASP A 67 -15.76 27.17 5.83
CA ASP A 67 -14.97 25.95 5.77
C ASP A 67 -13.91 26.01 4.65
N LYS A 68 -14.08 26.90 3.66
CA LYS A 68 -13.16 27.13 2.53
C LYS A 68 -12.79 25.83 1.78
N LEU A 69 -13.76 24.92 1.68
CA LEU A 69 -13.61 23.68 0.94
C LEU A 69 -13.80 23.90 -0.55
N SER A 70 -13.03 23.18 -1.35
CA SER A 70 -13.22 23.09 -2.80
C SER A 70 -13.08 21.64 -3.28
N LEU A 71 -13.72 21.32 -4.41
CA LEU A 71 -13.55 20.03 -5.07
C LEU A 71 -12.12 19.90 -5.59
N VAL A 72 -11.50 18.72 -5.41
CA VAL A 72 -10.15 18.46 -5.92
C VAL A 72 -10.12 18.49 -7.44
N GLU A 73 -11.15 17.94 -8.09
CA GLU A 73 -11.21 17.78 -9.55
C GLU A 73 -11.36 19.10 -10.28
N SER A 74 -12.30 19.95 -9.85
CA SER A 74 -12.64 21.19 -10.57
C SER A 74 -12.11 22.47 -9.89
N GLY A 75 -11.80 22.42 -8.60
CA GLY A 75 -11.47 23.59 -7.80
C GLY A 75 -12.69 24.42 -7.36
N ASP A 76 -13.91 23.99 -7.70
CA ASP A 76 -15.14 24.70 -7.34
C ASP A 76 -15.36 24.71 -5.83
N ALA A 77 -15.78 25.86 -5.31
CA ALA A 77 -16.09 26.00 -3.88
C ALA A 77 -17.28 25.12 -3.48
N VAL A 78 -17.14 24.44 -2.36
CA VAL A 78 -18.20 23.59 -1.79
C VAL A 78 -19.00 24.37 -0.76
N THR A 79 -20.30 24.49 -1.01
CA THR A 79 -21.29 25.10 -0.11
C THR A 79 -22.58 24.29 -0.13
N GLY A 80 -23.20 24.07 1.04
CA GLY A 80 -24.32 23.15 1.16
C GLY A 80 -23.88 21.70 1.21
N THR A 81 -24.75 20.80 0.79
CA THR A 81 -24.49 19.35 0.87
C THR A 81 -24.12 18.78 -0.49
N ILE A 82 -22.99 18.06 -0.53
CA ILE A 82 -22.56 17.26 -1.67
C ILE A 82 -22.49 15.78 -1.27
N THR A 83 -22.65 14.88 -2.23
CA THR A 83 -22.63 13.43 -1.99
C THR A 83 -21.71 12.71 -2.99
N ALA A 84 -21.16 11.57 -2.56
CA ALA A 84 -20.39 10.70 -3.43
C ALA A 84 -20.68 9.22 -3.08
N ALA A 85 -20.66 8.36 -4.11
CA ALA A 85 -20.80 6.91 -3.97
C ALA A 85 -19.55 6.23 -4.52
N LEU A 86 -19.05 5.23 -3.79
CA LEU A 86 -17.89 4.41 -4.17
C LEU A 86 -18.27 2.93 -4.14
N ALA A 87 -17.68 2.14 -5.00
CA ALA A 87 -17.62 0.70 -4.82
C ALA A 87 -16.70 0.34 -3.63
N ASP A 88 -16.81 -0.88 -3.12
CA ASP A 88 -15.89 -1.31 -2.06
C ASP A 88 -14.45 -1.30 -2.57
N GLU A 89 -13.50 -1.04 -1.67
CA GLU A 89 -12.06 -0.86 -1.94
C GLU A 89 -11.70 0.37 -2.82
N GLU A 90 -12.69 1.17 -3.25
CA GLU A 90 -12.43 2.42 -3.98
C GLU A 90 -12.07 3.58 -3.05
N SER A 91 -11.41 4.57 -3.64
CA SER A 91 -11.07 5.86 -3.01
C SER A 91 -11.23 7.01 -4.00
N LEU A 92 -11.61 8.18 -3.49
CA LEU A 92 -11.77 9.42 -4.23
C LEU A 92 -11.03 10.55 -3.50
N MET A 93 -10.11 11.24 -4.16
CA MET A 93 -9.60 12.53 -3.69
C MET A 93 -10.70 13.56 -3.91
N TRP A 94 -11.51 13.82 -2.86
CA TRP A 94 -12.80 14.45 -3.02
C TRP A 94 -12.76 15.96 -2.87
N VAL A 95 -12.36 16.44 -1.71
CA VAL A 95 -12.29 17.87 -1.43
C VAL A 95 -10.93 18.25 -0.87
N GLN A 96 -10.65 19.53 -0.89
CA GLN A 96 -9.41 20.11 -0.38
C GLN A 96 -9.68 21.44 0.32
N PHE A 97 -8.79 21.81 1.25
CA PHE A 97 -8.79 23.06 1.96
C PHE A 97 -7.36 23.49 2.30
N GLY A 98 -7.19 24.72 2.82
CA GLY A 98 -5.89 25.30 3.15
C GLY A 98 -5.54 26.49 2.29
N GLY A 99 -4.42 27.13 2.60
CA GLY A 99 -4.03 28.40 2.01
C GLY A 99 -3.36 28.29 0.63
N PRO A 100 -3.26 29.42 -0.10
CA PRO A 100 -2.59 29.47 -1.40
C PRO A 100 -1.07 29.25 -1.32
N GLY A 101 -0.49 29.08 -0.14
CA GLY A 101 0.96 28.91 0.08
C GLY A 101 1.49 27.48 -0.03
N GLY A 102 0.64 26.47 -0.22
CA GLY A 102 1.09 25.09 -0.41
C GLY A 102 0.70 24.10 0.69
N ASP A 103 0.20 24.57 1.81
CA ASP A 103 -0.25 23.72 2.92
C ASP A 103 -1.67 23.22 2.66
N GLN A 104 -1.87 22.64 1.48
CA GLN A 104 -3.15 22.14 1.04
C GLN A 104 -3.37 20.73 1.58
N VAL A 105 -4.44 20.57 2.34
CA VAL A 105 -4.92 19.28 2.81
C VAL A 105 -5.96 18.76 1.83
N VAL A 106 -5.77 17.55 1.35
CA VAL A 106 -6.76 16.82 0.56
C VAL A 106 -7.48 15.82 1.47
N VAL A 107 -8.80 15.79 1.36
CA VAL A 107 -9.63 14.78 2.02
C VAL A 107 -9.97 13.70 1.00
N GLU A 108 -9.46 12.50 1.25
CA GLU A 108 -9.79 11.28 0.52
C GLU A 108 -11.02 10.64 1.16
N LEU A 109 -12.07 10.44 0.36
CA LEU A 109 -13.15 9.52 0.71
C LEU A 109 -12.71 8.10 0.34
N ALA A 110 -12.93 7.15 1.24
CA ALA A 110 -12.60 5.75 1.03
C ALA A 110 -13.78 4.86 1.44
N ARG A 111 -13.99 3.74 0.73
CA ARG A 111 -14.89 2.67 1.17
C ARG A 111 -14.06 1.41 1.42
N ARG A 112 -14.19 0.84 2.62
CA ARG A 112 -13.42 -0.32 3.07
C ARG A 112 -14.32 -1.26 3.86
N ALA A 113 -14.34 -2.53 3.48
CA ALA A 113 -15.24 -3.53 4.06
C ALA A 113 -16.71 -3.04 4.12
N GLY A 114 -17.18 -2.44 3.03
CA GLY A 114 -18.53 -1.89 2.90
C GLY A 114 -18.80 -0.59 3.63
N ARG A 115 -17.86 -0.05 4.41
CA ARG A 115 -18.01 1.15 5.24
C ARG A 115 -17.30 2.36 4.64
N TYR A 116 -17.88 3.55 4.80
CA TYR A 116 -17.25 4.80 4.39
C TYR A 116 -16.34 5.36 5.49
N ALA A 117 -15.21 5.86 5.07
CA ALA A 117 -14.24 6.58 5.90
C ALA A 117 -13.66 7.77 5.12
N ILE A 118 -13.09 8.73 5.83
CA ILE A 118 -12.25 9.76 5.25
C ILE A 118 -10.82 9.67 5.78
N ARG A 119 -9.88 10.09 4.94
CA ARG A 119 -8.48 10.30 5.28
C ARG A 119 -8.07 11.73 4.94
N THR A 120 -7.33 12.36 5.81
CA THR A 120 -6.69 13.64 5.49
C THR A 120 -5.27 13.40 4.99
N ARG A 121 -4.88 14.12 3.93
CA ARG A 121 -3.56 14.09 3.32
C ARG A 121 -2.97 15.50 3.34
N ASP A 122 -2.05 15.72 4.26
CA ASP A 122 -1.40 17.01 4.46
C ASP A 122 -0.02 17.01 3.80
N ALA A 123 0.18 17.88 2.82
CA ALA A 123 1.47 18.02 2.14
C ALA A 123 2.60 18.54 3.07
N ALA A 124 2.25 19.11 4.24
CA ALA A 124 3.19 19.52 5.27
C ALA A 124 3.42 18.46 6.35
N SER A 125 2.90 17.23 6.16
CA SER A 125 3.12 16.11 7.11
C SER A 125 4.61 15.92 7.39
N PRO A 126 5.04 15.83 8.67
CA PRO A 126 6.43 15.56 9.01
C PRO A 126 6.98 14.28 8.35
N VAL A 127 6.15 13.23 8.25
CA VAL A 127 6.52 11.98 7.57
C VAL A 127 6.94 12.21 6.12
N LEU A 128 6.32 13.18 5.42
CA LEU A 128 6.74 13.54 4.07
C LEU A 128 7.95 14.48 4.08
N THR A 129 7.92 15.53 4.90
CA THR A 129 8.94 16.62 4.84
C THR A 129 10.32 16.15 5.32
N GLU A 130 10.36 15.15 6.20
CA GLU A 130 11.59 14.55 6.74
C GLU A 130 12.02 13.30 5.94
N PHE A 131 11.23 12.88 4.94
CA PHE A 131 11.52 11.69 4.18
C PHE A 131 12.73 11.85 3.27
N THR A 132 13.77 11.06 3.53
CA THR A 132 15.03 11.04 2.78
C THR A 132 15.17 9.80 1.87
N GLY A 133 14.20 8.89 1.94
CA GLY A 133 14.18 7.62 1.19
C GLY A 133 14.02 6.43 2.13
N VAL A 134 13.55 5.30 1.57
CA VAL A 134 13.42 4.06 2.36
C VAL A 134 14.77 3.37 2.45
N PRO A 135 15.27 3.07 3.66
CA PRO A 135 16.46 2.25 3.83
C PRO A 135 16.29 0.88 3.15
N THR A 136 17.36 0.36 2.57
CA THR A 136 17.34 -0.95 1.90
C THR A 136 18.59 -1.75 2.19
N TYR A 137 18.48 -3.06 2.02
CA TYR A 137 19.67 -3.89 1.85
C TYR A 137 20.35 -3.58 0.52
N GLY A 138 21.67 -3.79 0.45
CA GLY A 138 22.39 -3.77 -0.81
C GLY A 138 21.86 -4.87 -1.76
N TYR A 139 21.98 -4.64 -3.06
CA TYR A 139 21.60 -5.64 -4.06
C TYR A 139 22.42 -6.93 -3.91
N LYS A 140 21.75 -8.07 -3.83
CA LYS A 140 22.34 -9.39 -3.70
C LYS A 140 21.77 -10.32 -4.77
N PRO A 141 22.60 -10.78 -5.75
CA PRO A 141 22.13 -11.63 -6.86
C PRO A 141 21.47 -12.94 -6.40
N GLU A 142 21.90 -13.49 -5.27
CA GLU A 142 21.34 -14.70 -4.67
C GLU A 142 19.87 -14.56 -4.27
N TRP A 143 19.37 -13.35 -4.14
CA TRP A 143 17.97 -13.05 -3.90
C TRP A 143 17.13 -12.81 -5.17
N GLU A 144 17.70 -13.03 -6.36
CA GLU A 144 16.95 -13.29 -7.59
C GLU A 144 16.70 -14.80 -7.71
N VAL A 145 15.60 -15.27 -7.22
CA VAL A 145 15.29 -16.68 -7.05
C VAL A 145 14.43 -17.19 -8.21
N ALA A 146 14.87 -18.25 -8.87
CA ALA A 146 14.05 -18.95 -9.85
C ALA A 146 12.96 -19.78 -9.16
N GLY A 147 11.75 -19.74 -9.71
CA GLY A 147 10.61 -20.48 -9.22
C GLY A 147 9.66 -20.88 -10.33
N ARG A 148 8.55 -21.47 -9.96
CA ARG A 148 7.42 -21.77 -10.84
C ARG A 148 6.12 -21.29 -10.23
N PHE A 149 5.17 -20.94 -11.06
CA PHE A 149 3.80 -20.63 -10.66
C PHE A 149 2.92 -21.86 -10.86
N GLU A 150 2.21 -22.26 -9.84
CA GLU A 150 1.23 -23.35 -9.86
C GLU A 150 -0.16 -22.71 -9.74
N PRO A 151 -0.89 -22.53 -10.85
CA PRO A 151 -2.21 -21.88 -10.81
C PRO A 151 -3.23 -22.79 -10.15
N HIS A 152 -4.17 -22.18 -9.40
CA HIS A 152 -5.38 -22.88 -8.98
C HIS A 152 -6.34 -23.05 -10.16
N PRO A 153 -7.18 -24.10 -10.18
CA PRO A 153 -8.22 -24.25 -11.21
C PRO A 153 -9.16 -23.06 -11.27
N GLU A 154 -9.48 -22.47 -10.13
CA GLU A 154 -10.25 -21.24 -9.96
C GLU A 154 -9.65 -20.40 -8.83
N PRO A 155 -9.77 -19.06 -8.89
CA PRO A 155 -9.34 -18.20 -7.79
C PRO A 155 -10.10 -18.52 -6.49
N VAL A 156 -9.41 -18.44 -5.36
CA VAL A 156 -9.96 -18.72 -4.03
C VAL A 156 -9.85 -17.46 -3.16
N ASP A 157 -10.97 -17.05 -2.58
CA ASP A 157 -11.00 -15.94 -1.64
C ASP A 157 -10.67 -16.43 -0.22
N VAL A 158 -9.62 -15.86 0.38
CA VAL A 158 -9.15 -16.20 1.72
C VAL A 158 -9.31 -14.98 2.62
N PRO A 159 -10.08 -15.06 3.71
CA PRO A 159 -10.16 -13.97 4.68
C PRO A 159 -8.79 -13.69 5.31
N ILE A 160 -8.44 -12.42 5.41
CA ILE A 160 -7.20 -11.96 6.02
C ILE A 160 -7.46 -10.78 6.95
N ALA A 161 -6.56 -10.54 7.90
CA ALA A 161 -6.49 -9.29 8.64
C ALA A 161 -5.86 -8.18 7.77
N THR A 162 -6.03 -6.94 8.20
CA THR A 162 -5.35 -5.77 7.62
C THR A 162 -4.57 -5.01 8.71
N ALA A 163 -3.79 -4.03 8.30
CA ALA A 163 -3.10 -3.12 9.21
C ALA A 163 -4.06 -2.35 10.16
N ASN A 164 -5.33 -2.21 9.76
CA ASN A 164 -6.37 -1.63 10.60
C ASN A 164 -7.23 -2.75 11.19
N PRO A 165 -7.23 -2.98 12.51
CA PRO A 165 -7.96 -4.09 13.12
C PRO A 165 -9.49 -3.99 13.00
N LEU A 166 -10.01 -2.86 12.54
CA LEU A 166 -11.45 -2.65 12.27
C LEU A 166 -11.83 -2.91 10.80
N VAL A 167 -10.88 -3.41 9.99
CA VAL A 167 -11.08 -3.70 8.56
C VAL A 167 -10.66 -5.13 8.27
N ASP A 168 -11.62 -5.97 7.96
CA ASP A 168 -11.35 -7.29 7.40
C ASP A 168 -11.00 -7.16 5.92
N GLY A 169 -10.05 -7.98 5.47
CA GLY A 169 -9.62 -8.05 4.08
C GLY A 169 -9.89 -9.40 3.47
N VAL A 170 -9.76 -9.47 2.16
CA VAL A 170 -9.84 -10.72 1.39
C VAL A 170 -8.61 -10.79 0.49
N HIS A 171 -7.89 -11.90 0.57
CA HIS A 171 -6.83 -12.26 -0.36
C HIS A 171 -7.41 -13.20 -1.42
N ARG A 172 -7.45 -12.73 -2.67
CA ARG A 172 -7.94 -13.53 -3.79
C ARG A 172 -6.77 -14.27 -4.44
N THR A 173 -6.48 -15.46 -3.92
CA THR A 173 -5.36 -16.26 -4.45
C THR A 173 -5.72 -16.89 -5.79
N VAL A 174 -4.82 -16.76 -6.77
CA VAL A 174 -4.94 -17.37 -8.11
C VAL A 174 -4.02 -18.59 -8.27
N GLY A 175 -3.20 -18.86 -7.28
CA GLY A 175 -2.25 -19.97 -7.27
C GLY A 175 -1.10 -19.71 -6.32
N GLU A 176 -0.07 -20.54 -6.41
CA GLU A 176 1.13 -20.47 -5.57
C GLU A 176 2.38 -20.23 -6.41
N VAL A 177 3.27 -19.37 -5.92
CA VAL A 177 4.65 -19.32 -6.41
C VAL A 177 5.49 -20.27 -5.56
N VAL A 178 6.21 -21.17 -6.22
CA VAL A 178 6.95 -22.27 -5.61
C VAL A 178 8.42 -22.10 -5.95
N PHE A 179 9.29 -22.07 -4.93
CA PHE A 179 10.71 -21.75 -5.11
C PHE A 179 11.56 -22.29 -3.95
N ARG A 180 12.88 -22.22 -4.11
CA ARG A 180 13.87 -22.50 -3.06
C ARG A 180 14.82 -21.34 -2.93
N VAL A 181 15.04 -20.87 -1.71
CA VAL A 181 16.08 -19.85 -1.46
C VAL A 181 17.43 -20.52 -1.19
N PRO A 182 18.55 -19.86 -1.53
CA PRO A 182 19.88 -20.39 -1.24
C PRO A 182 20.07 -20.70 0.25
N GLY A 183 20.57 -21.87 0.57
CA GLY A 183 20.80 -22.31 1.94
C GLY A 183 19.57 -22.92 2.64
N SER A 184 18.39 -22.86 2.04
CA SER A 184 17.19 -23.54 2.55
C SER A 184 17.21 -25.02 2.13
N GLY A 185 16.88 -25.92 3.08
CA GLY A 185 16.76 -27.35 2.83
C GLY A 185 15.45 -27.76 2.16
N HIS A 186 14.49 -26.87 1.97
CA HIS A 186 13.14 -27.17 1.49
C HIS A 186 12.63 -26.15 0.47
N GLU A 187 11.47 -26.43 -0.08
CA GLU A 187 10.74 -25.61 -1.05
C GLU A 187 9.70 -24.77 -0.33
N PHE A 188 9.65 -23.49 -0.67
CA PHE A 188 8.62 -22.57 -0.20
C PHE A 188 7.47 -22.49 -1.19
N ARG A 189 6.28 -22.25 -0.66
CA ARG A 189 5.04 -22.06 -1.42
C ARG A 189 4.32 -20.85 -0.87
N LEU A 190 4.19 -19.80 -1.67
CA LEU A 190 3.49 -18.57 -1.28
C LEU A 190 2.30 -18.36 -2.19
N GLN A 191 1.14 -18.13 -1.59
CA GLN A 191 -0.09 -17.77 -2.31
C GLN A 191 0.06 -16.39 -2.95
N ALA A 192 -0.41 -16.27 -4.19
CA ALA A 192 -0.25 -15.09 -5.00
C ALA A 192 -1.61 -14.54 -5.47
N GLU A 193 -1.72 -13.23 -5.51
CA GLU A 193 -2.80 -12.49 -6.15
C GLU A 193 -2.41 -12.10 -7.57
N GLU A 194 -3.38 -12.03 -8.47
CA GLU A 194 -3.16 -11.54 -9.82
C GLU A 194 -3.29 -10.01 -9.87
N GLU A 195 -2.29 -9.39 -10.44
CA GLU A 195 -2.24 -7.98 -10.75
C GLU A 195 -2.56 -7.72 -12.24
N LYS A 196 -2.63 -6.44 -12.59
CA LYS A 196 -2.84 -6.02 -13.98
C LYS A 196 -1.86 -6.70 -14.92
N LEU A 197 -2.34 -7.10 -16.10
CA LEU A 197 -1.56 -7.75 -17.17
C LEU A 197 -1.01 -9.14 -16.80
N GLY A 198 -1.56 -9.78 -15.77
CA GLY A 198 -1.18 -11.12 -15.34
C GLY A 198 0.12 -11.18 -14.54
N ALA A 199 0.63 -10.06 -14.05
CA ALA A 199 1.67 -10.06 -13.03
C ALA A 199 1.09 -10.60 -11.71
N LEU A 200 1.96 -11.02 -10.79
CA LEU A 200 1.53 -11.53 -9.48
C LEU A 200 2.07 -10.64 -8.37
N THR A 201 1.35 -10.60 -7.26
CA THR A 201 1.82 -10.03 -6.00
C THR A 201 1.80 -11.12 -4.93
N VAL A 202 2.87 -11.18 -4.15
CA VAL A 202 2.98 -12.02 -2.95
C VAL A 202 3.21 -11.12 -1.74
N THR A 203 2.35 -11.24 -0.75
CA THR A 203 2.53 -10.62 0.57
C THR A 203 3.05 -11.69 1.51
N PHE A 204 4.14 -11.41 2.25
CA PHE A 204 4.83 -12.44 3.02
C PHE A 204 5.46 -11.93 4.31
N HIS A 205 5.62 -12.85 5.26
CA HIS A 205 6.48 -12.74 6.43
C HIS A 205 7.82 -13.43 6.22
N ASP A 206 8.86 -12.97 6.93
CA ASP A 206 10.15 -13.64 7.03
C ASP A 206 10.82 -13.33 8.38
N GLU A 207 11.94 -14.01 8.70
CA GLU A 207 12.61 -13.88 10.00
C GLU A 207 13.33 -12.53 10.23
N THR A 208 13.26 -11.58 9.30
CA THR A 208 13.77 -10.21 9.51
C THR A 208 12.70 -9.27 10.03
N ASN A 209 11.42 -9.69 10.02
CA ASN A 209 10.29 -8.84 10.39
C ASN A 209 10.33 -8.43 11.87
N GLY A 210 10.02 -7.16 12.12
CA GLY A 210 10.05 -6.57 13.46
C GLY A 210 11.46 -6.29 13.99
N GLU A 211 12.52 -6.71 13.29
CA GLU A 211 13.92 -6.43 13.64
C GLU A 211 14.57 -5.42 12.70
N THR A 212 14.67 -5.80 11.43
CA THR A 212 15.36 -5.01 10.39
C THR A 212 14.45 -4.65 9.22
N THR A 213 13.31 -5.32 9.09
CA THR A 213 12.26 -5.03 8.13
C THR A 213 10.92 -4.88 8.83
N ASP A 214 9.94 -4.26 8.14
CA ASP A 214 8.59 -4.12 8.63
C ASP A 214 7.93 -5.50 8.89
N ASP A 215 6.83 -5.52 9.60
CA ASP A 215 6.13 -6.75 10.02
C ASP A 215 5.80 -7.68 8.84
N TRP A 216 5.56 -7.14 7.68
CA TRP A 216 5.42 -7.90 6.42
C TRP A 216 5.77 -7.02 5.23
N ARG A 217 6.11 -7.66 4.13
CA ARG A 217 6.46 -6.99 2.87
C ARG A 217 5.71 -7.60 1.70
N LYS A 218 5.70 -6.90 0.57
CA LYS A 218 5.19 -7.43 -0.69
C LYS A 218 6.28 -7.52 -1.75
N LEU A 219 6.11 -8.50 -2.62
CA LEU A 219 6.94 -8.74 -3.78
C LEU A 219 6.08 -8.81 -5.03
N ALA A 220 6.34 -7.92 -5.99
CA ALA A 220 5.79 -8.04 -7.32
C ALA A 220 6.58 -9.07 -8.13
N VAL A 221 5.89 -10.07 -8.66
CA VAL A 221 6.46 -11.11 -9.51
C VAL A 221 5.97 -10.87 -10.94
N PRO A 222 6.85 -10.79 -11.93
CA PRO A 222 6.44 -10.64 -13.33
C PRO A 222 5.48 -11.76 -13.76
N ARG A 223 4.66 -11.47 -14.77
CA ARG A 223 3.77 -12.47 -15.36
C ARG A 223 4.52 -13.79 -15.60
N PRO A 224 3.97 -14.94 -15.15
CA PRO A 224 4.55 -16.24 -15.42
C PRO A 224 4.74 -16.47 -16.92
N ARG A 225 5.85 -17.08 -17.30
CA ARG A 225 6.10 -17.48 -18.69
C ARG A 225 5.17 -18.62 -19.11
N PRO A 226 5.08 -18.94 -20.41
CA PRO A 226 4.24 -20.05 -20.88
C PRO A 226 4.56 -21.42 -20.27
N ASP A 227 5.81 -21.61 -19.80
CA ASP A 227 6.26 -22.81 -19.08
C ASP A 227 6.04 -22.70 -17.56
N HIS A 228 5.27 -21.71 -17.11
CA HIS A 228 5.01 -21.36 -15.70
C HIS A 228 6.24 -20.92 -14.91
N SER A 229 7.40 -20.76 -15.52
CA SER A 229 8.57 -20.25 -14.81
C SER A 229 8.41 -18.79 -14.42
N VAL A 230 8.89 -18.44 -13.22
CA VAL A 230 8.91 -17.08 -12.67
C VAL A 230 10.28 -16.76 -12.07
N VAL A 231 10.54 -15.48 -11.86
CA VAL A 231 11.69 -15.00 -11.08
C VAL A 231 11.17 -14.12 -9.95
N LEU A 232 11.51 -14.51 -8.74
CA LEU A 232 11.23 -13.76 -7.52
C LEU A 232 12.48 -12.92 -7.19
N ASP A 233 12.44 -11.62 -7.45
CA ASP A 233 13.54 -10.71 -7.13
C ASP A 233 13.29 -10.04 -5.78
N PHE A 234 13.69 -10.68 -4.69
CA PHE A 234 13.52 -10.16 -3.33
C PHE A 234 14.28 -8.85 -3.08
N ASN A 235 15.27 -8.49 -3.91
CA ASN A 235 15.89 -7.17 -3.86
C ASN A 235 14.88 -6.05 -4.15
N ARG A 236 13.71 -6.39 -4.67
CA ARG A 236 12.59 -5.51 -4.97
C ARG A 236 11.41 -5.68 -4.01
N ALA A 237 11.57 -6.43 -2.94
CA ALA A 237 10.56 -6.48 -1.88
C ALA A 237 10.40 -5.10 -1.25
N ILE A 238 9.15 -4.65 -1.07
CA ILE A 238 8.82 -3.31 -0.56
C ILE A 238 7.86 -3.39 0.61
N ASN A 239 7.94 -2.38 1.46
CA ASN A 239 6.99 -2.17 2.55
C ASN A 239 5.62 -1.76 2.02
N TYR A 240 4.58 -2.11 2.75
CA TYR A 240 3.26 -1.52 2.57
C TYR A 240 3.21 -0.08 3.13
N PRO A 241 2.21 0.73 2.74
CA PRO A 241 1.99 2.05 3.35
C PRO A 241 1.89 2.03 4.88
N SER A 242 1.40 0.94 5.47
CA SER A 242 1.31 0.75 6.93
C SER A 242 2.65 0.85 7.66
N ALA A 243 3.77 0.60 6.98
CA ALA A 243 5.10 0.80 7.55
C ALA A 243 5.45 2.28 7.79
N PHE A 244 4.75 3.22 7.15
CA PHE A 244 5.03 4.65 7.20
C PHE A 244 3.95 5.44 7.93
N THR A 245 2.75 4.89 8.07
CA THR A 245 1.59 5.58 8.64
C THR A 245 0.61 4.59 9.28
N PRO A 246 0.03 4.91 10.45
CA PRO A 246 -0.99 4.07 11.09
C PRO A 246 -2.37 4.15 10.39
N TYR A 247 -2.52 4.98 9.38
CA TYR A 247 -3.80 5.25 8.72
C TYR A 247 -4.05 4.37 7.48
N GLY A 248 -3.19 3.35 7.26
CA GLY A 248 -3.34 2.37 6.20
C GLY A 248 -4.33 1.26 6.55
N THR A 249 -4.95 0.66 5.52
CA THR A 249 -5.75 -0.57 5.62
C THR A 249 -5.09 -1.67 4.80
N CYS A 250 -3.75 -1.75 4.89
CA CYS A 250 -2.95 -2.65 4.06
C CYS A 250 -3.23 -4.12 4.38
N PRO A 251 -3.36 -5.00 3.38
CA PRO A 251 -3.60 -6.41 3.61
C PRO A 251 -2.42 -7.07 4.32
N MET A 252 -2.69 -7.92 5.29
CA MET A 252 -1.70 -8.80 5.89
C MET A 252 -1.51 -10.06 5.04
N PRO A 253 -0.38 -10.77 5.16
CA PRO A 253 -0.19 -12.04 4.48
C PRO A 253 -1.23 -13.08 4.90
N VAL A 254 -1.62 -13.95 3.96
CA VAL A 254 -2.33 -15.19 4.34
C VAL A 254 -1.44 -16.02 5.27
N LYS A 255 -2.05 -16.78 6.15
CA LYS A 255 -1.37 -17.48 7.27
C LYS A 255 -0.12 -18.27 6.87
N ASN A 256 -0.09 -18.84 5.67
CA ASN A 256 1.01 -19.70 5.22
C ASN A 256 2.06 -18.96 4.38
N ASN A 257 1.87 -17.67 4.11
CA ASN A 257 2.85 -16.86 3.40
C ASN A 257 3.97 -16.40 4.34
N SER A 258 4.69 -17.36 4.90
CA SER A 258 5.81 -17.14 5.81
C SER A 258 7.03 -17.92 5.35
N LEU A 259 8.18 -17.27 5.40
CA LEU A 259 9.49 -17.84 5.10
C LEU A 259 10.28 -17.99 6.41
N ASP A 260 10.63 -19.21 6.79
CA ASP A 260 11.46 -19.51 7.95
C ASP A 260 12.97 -19.29 7.65
N VAL A 261 13.26 -18.20 7.00
CA VAL A 261 14.61 -17.71 6.66
C VAL A 261 14.63 -16.18 6.75
N ARG A 262 15.83 -15.63 6.96
CA ARG A 262 16.04 -14.18 6.94
C ARG A 262 16.20 -13.68 5.51
N VAL A 263 15.20 -12.98 4.98
CA VAL A 263 15.26 -12.36 3.66
C VAL A 263 15.96 -10.99 3.77
N GLU A 264 17.28 -11.00 3.85
CA GLU A 264 18.09 -9.79 3.92
C GLU A 264 18.28 -9.11 2.56
N ALA A 265 17.16 -8.78 1.92
CA ALA A 265 17.04 -8.11 0.64
C ALA A 265 15.81 -7.18 0.62
N GLY A 266 15.78 -6.20 -0.27
CA GLY A 266 14.67 -5.25 -0.40
C GLY A 266 14.65 -4.15 0.66
N GLU A 267 13.47 -3.61 0.95
CA GLU A 267 13.26 -2.51 1.91
C GLU A 267 13.44 -2.99 3.35
N LYS A 268 14.05 -2.14 4.15
CA LYS A 268 14.14 -2.25 5.60
C LYS A 268 13.03 -1.44 6.28
N LEU A 269 12.99 -1.49 7.62
CA LEU A 269 12.17 -0.56 8.39
C LEU A 269 12.44 0.88 7.93
N PRO A 270 11.40 1.71 7.73
CA PRO A 270 11.59 3.15 7.65
C PRO A 270 12.36 3.61 8.89
N SER A 271 13.31 4.51 8.72
CA SER A 271 14.01 5.08 9.88
C SER A 271 12.97 5.78 10.76
N ALA A 272 12.83 5.33 12.00
CA ALA A 272 12.23 6.13 13.05
C ALA A 272 13.37 7.05 13.54
N ASP A 273 13.36 8.30 13.11
CA ASP A 273 14.16 9.35 13.72
C ASP A 273 13.46 9.89 14.98
#